data_6b82ad01d56950ab2f080e0ab2851523
#
_entry.id   6b82ad01d56950ab2f080e0ab2851523
#
_cell.length_a   1.000
_cell.length_b   1.000
_cell.length_c   1.000
_cell.angle_alpha   90.00
_cell.angle_beta   90.00
_cell.angle_gamma   90.00
#
_symmetry.space_group_name_H-M   'P 1'
#
loop_
_entity.id
_entity.type
_entity.pdbx_description
1 polymer ?
#
loop_
_entity_poly.entity_id
_entity_poly.type
_entity_poly.pdbx_seq_one_letter_code
_entity_poly.pdbx_strand_id
1 'polypeptide(L)'
;MTTAQTTSTMTPTTASALGDRVGDPGFRDLLRSEWTKIRSVRSTMWALVALVVLTISFTMLLSWLTTSQWDVIDPAARLQLMADPTSQILGSGFQFSQLAICVLGVLVMTGEYSSGTIRASLLAVPGRTPMLVAKSIVFAVLAFVVAEVAAFPSFFVGSAIFHSRLSVSITDPGVLRAVIGVGLYIAVLGVFAIAVGTLVRHTAGAITGIIGFVLVLSPLTLLLPGTIGAHIHAYLPTEAGQLITTTFQSPDRLLGPWQGFGVFCVWTIALMVVANYALTHRDA
;
A
#
# COMPACT_ATOMS: atom_id res chain seq x y z
N MET A 1 8.09 74.72 -30.46
CA MET A 1 7.19 73.54 -30.55
C MET A 1 7.47 72.66 -29.31
N THR A 2 6.66 72.81 -28.28
CA THR A 2 6.83 72.13 -27.01
C THR A 2 5.79 71.02 -26.95
N THR A 3 6.24 69.77 -27.01
CA THR A 3 5.40 68.59 -26.89
C THR A 3 5.13 68.25 -25.37
N ALA A 4 3.90 68.45 -24.96
CA ALA A 4 3.46 68.08 -23.62
C ALA A 4 3.30 66.54 -23.54
N GLN A 5 4.05 65.88 -22.63
CA GLN A 5 3.83 64.49 -22.26
C GLN A 5 2.68 64.41 -21.24
N THR A 6 1.62 63.74 -21.63
CA THR A 6 0.49 63.42 -20.75
C THR A 6 0.84 62.19 -19.95
N THR A 7 1.16 62.34 -18.67
CA THR A 7 1.38 61.26 -17.73
C THR A 7 0.01 60.72 -17.24
N SER A 8 -0.38 59.57 -17.76
CA SER A 8 -1.58 58.86 -17.30
C SER A 8 -1.26 58.19 -15.94
N THR A 9 -1.78 58.73 -14.87
CA THR A 9 -1.76 58.13 -13.53
C THR A 9 -2.79 57.00 -13.50
N MET A 10 -2.31 55.77 -13.62
CA MET A 10 -3.13 54.59 -13.31
C MET A 10 -3.38 54.50 -11.79
N THR A 11 -4.63 54.57 -11.38
CA THR A 11 -5.10 54.38 -10.02
C THR A 11 -4.91 52.92 -9.59
N PRO A 12 -4.29 52.63 -8.44
CA PRO A 12 -4.08 51.27 -7.98
C PRO A 12 -5.27 50.78 -7.16
N THR A 13 -6.46 50.57 -7.76
CA THR A 13 -7.65 50.16 -6.99
C THR A 13 -8.16 48.77 -7.33
N THR A 14 -7.58 48.04 -8.25
CA THR A 14 -8.08 46.72 -8.69
C THR A 14 -7.26 45.53 -8.21
N ALA A 15 -6.07 45.73 -7.66
CA ALA A 15 -5.20 44.62 -7.22
C ALA A 15 -5.56 44.09 -5.81
N SER A 16 -6.22 44.89 -4.97
CA SER A 16 -6.54 44.50 -3.57
C SER A 16 -7.80 43.65 -3.45
N ALA A 17 -8.69 43.62 -4.43
CA ALA A 17 -9.97 42.93 -4.35
C ALA A 17 -9.92 41.43 -4.76
N LEU A 18 -8.80 40.98 -5.36
CA LEU A 18 -8.58 39.58 -5.77
C LEU A 18 -7.85 38.74 -4.70
N GLY A 19 -7.25 39.37 -3.69
CA GLY A 19 -6.52 38.71 -2.61
C GLY A 19 -7.36 38.09 -1.51
N ASP A 20 -8.60 38.53 -1.32
CA ASP A 20 -9.42 38.17 -0.14
C ASP A 20 -10.38 36.99 -0.34
N ARG A 21 -10.31 36.26 -1.45
CA ARG A 21 -11.22 35.12 -1.73
C ARG A 21 -10.59 33.77 -1.87
N VAL A 22 -9.30 33.63 -1.66
CA VAL A 22 -8.67 32.30 -1.57
C VAL A 22 -8.55 31.96 -0.09
N GLY A 23 -9.67 31.54 0.50
CA GLY A 23 -9.64 30.89 1.82
C GLY A 23 -8.68 29.71 1.78
N ASP A 24 -7.98 29.42 2.88
CA ASP A 24 -7.11 28.26 2.98
C ASP A 24 -7.86 27.02 2.46
N PRO A 25 -7.25 26.25 1.54
CA PRO A 25 -7.90 25.09 0.97
C PRO A 25 -8.23 24.09 2.09
N GLY A 26 -9.51 23.79 2.24
CA GLY A 26 -9.99 22.86 3.26
C GLY A 26 -9.40 21.45 3.04
N PHE A 27 -9.33 20.65 4.08
CA PHE A 27 -8.80 19.27 3.99
C PHE A 27 -9.52 18.43 2.91
N ARG A 28 -10.81 18.71 2.66
CA ARG A 28 -11.58 18.08 1.57
C ARG A 28 -11.04 18.42 0.19
N ASP A 29 -10.55 19.62 -0.02
CA ASP A 29 -9.99 20.05 -1.29
C ASP A 29 -8.64 19.39 -1.54
N LEU A 30 -7.86 19.15 -0.48
CA LEU A 30 -6.65 18.35 -0.52
C LEU A 30 -6.93 16.91 -0.96
N LEU A 31 -7.90 16.25 -0.35
CA LEU A 31 -8.32 14.89 -0.73
C LEU A 31 -8.75 14.83 -2.21
N ARG A 32 -9.55 15.81 -2.66
CA ARG A 32 -9.98 15.89 -4.07
C ARG A 32 -8.81 16.11 -5.02
N SER A 33 -7.86 16.95 -4.65
CA SER A 33 -6.68 17.22 -5.48
C SER A 33 -5.82 15.96 -5.61
N GLU A 34 -5.55 15.26 -4.51
CA GLU A 34 -4.77 14.02 -4.53
C GLU A 34 -5.48 12.90 -5.33
N TRP A 35 -6.78 12.76 -5.16
CA TRP A 35 -7.58 11.85 -5.99
C TRP A 35 -7.47 12.15 -7.48
N THR A 36 -7.60 13.44 -7.86
CA THR A 36 -7.49 13.88 -9.25
C THR A 36 -6.09 13.62 -9.82
N LYS A 37 -5.03 13.86 -9.04
CA LYS A 37 -3.65 13.55 -9.43
C LYS A 37 -3.49 12.06 -9.78
N ILE A 38 -3.90 11.16 -8.89
CA ILE A 38 -3.77 9.71 -9.10
C ILE A 38 -4.56 9.28 -10.35
N ARG A 39 -5.79 9.76 -10.50
CA ARG A 39 -6.67 9.39 -11.63
C ARG A 39 -6.17 9.96 -12.98
N SER A 40 -5.47 11.07 -12.98
CA SER A 40 -4.96 11.70 -14.21
C SER A 40 -3.79 10.96 -14.83
N VAL A 41 -3.07 10.15 -14.05
CA VAL A 41 -1.91 9.39 -14.51
C VAL A 41 -2.36 8.05 -15.08
N ARG A 42 -2.48 7.99 -16.43
CA ARG A 42 -2.93 6.78 -17.14
C ARG A 42 -2.10 5.54 -16.82
N SER A 43 -0.78 5.69 -16.66
CA SER A 43 0.10 4.56 -16.31
C SER A 43 -0.24 3.95 -14.96
N THR A 44 -0.60 4.76 -13.97
CA THR A 44 -1.04 4.27 -12.65
C THR A 44 -2.33 3.46 -12.77
N MET A 45 -3.30 3.92 -13.56
CA MET A 45 -4.55 3.17 -13.77
C MET A 45 -4.30 1.82 -14.44
N TRP A 46 -3.47 1.78 -15.49
CA TRP A 46 -3.08 0.52 -16.14
C TRP A 46 -2.30 -0.41 -15.21
N ALA A 47 -1.42 0.15 -14.35
CA ALA A 47 -0.70 -0.66 -13.37
C ALA A 47 -1.65 -1.28 -12.34
N LEU A 48 -2.69 -0.58 -11.89
CA LEU A 48 -3.71 -1.12 -10.98
C LEU A 48 -4.56 -2.19 -11.66
N VAL A 49 -4.95 -2.01 -12.92
CA VAL A 49 -5.67 -3.03 -13.70
C VAL A 49 -4.78 -4.27 -13.88
N ALA A 50 -3.51 -4.07 -14.26
CA ALA A 50 -2.55 -5.17 -14.39
C ALA A 50 -2.37 -5.93 -13.07
N LEU A 51 -2.29 -5.21 -11.93
CA LEU A 51 -2.21 -5.82 -10.60
C LEU A 51 -3.40 -6.76 -10.37
N VAL A 52 -4.64 -6.31 -10.59
CA VAL A 52 -5.85 -7.12 -10.40
C VAL A 52 -5.82 -8.36 -11.30
N VAL A 53 -5.55 -8.17 -12.60
CA VAL A 53 -5.51 -9.26 -13.57
C VAL A 53 -4.42 -10.26 -13.22
N LEU A 54 -3.22 -9.81 -12.91
CA LEU A 54 -2.10 -10.68 -12.53
C LEU A 54 -2.39 -11.46 -11.24
N THR A 55 -2.94 -10.79 -10.21
CA THR A 55 -3.30 -11.44 -8.95
C THR A 55 -4.28 -12.58 -9.17
N ILE A 56 -5.38 -12.34 -9.89
CA ILE A 56 -6.38 -13.37 -10.19
C ILE A 56 -5.79 -14.48 -11.06
N SER A 57 -5.02 -14.12 -12.10
CA SER A 57 -4.41 -15.10 -13.01
C SER A 57 -3.41 -16.00 -12.29
N PHE A 58 -2.56 -15.45 -11.42
CA PHE A 58 -1.62 -16.24 -10.63
C PHE A 58 -2.33 -17.12 -9.60
N THR A 59 -3.34 -16.61 -8.92
CA THR A 59 -4.16 -17.43 -8.02
C THR A 59 -4.78 -18.61 -8.78
N MET A 60 -5.37 -18.34 -9.95
CA MET A 60 -5.95 -19.39 -10.81
C MET A 60 -4.90 -20.41 -11.22
N LEU A 61 -3.76 -19.96 -11.73
CA LEU A 61 -2.67 -20.80 -12.21
C LEU A 61 -2.10 -21.69 -11.09
N LEU A 62 -1.75 -21.09 -9.94
CA LEU A 62 -1.13 -21.83 -8.84
C LEU A 62 -2.13 -22.75 -8.14
N SER A 63 -3.40 -22.36 -8.01
CA SER A 63 -4.46 -23.23 -7.50
C SER A 63 -4.67 -24.43 -8.41
N TRP A 64 -4.70 -24.21 -9.74
CA TRP A 64 -4.80 -25.29 -10.72
C TRP A 64 -3.59 -26.21 -10.68
N LEU A 65 -2.38 -25.67 -10.63
CA LEU A 65 -1.14 -26.42 -10.55
C LEU A 65 -1.09 -27.29 -9.27
N THR A 66 -1.41 -26.71 -8.13
CA THR A 66 -1.48 -27.44 -6.84
C THR A 66 -2.51 -28.58 -6.90
N THR A 67 -3.69 -28.33 -7.47
CA THR A 67 -4.73 -29.33 -7.59
C THR A 67 -4.36 -30.45 -8.56
N SER A 68 -3.71 -30.11 -9.69
CA SER A 68 -3.27 -31.10 -10.68
C SER A 68 -2.12 -32.01 -10.18
N GLN A 69 -1.28 -31.48 -9.30
CA GLN A 69 -0.15 -32.21 -8.71
C GLN A 69 -0.48 -32.79 -7.32
N TRP A 70 -1.75 -32.77 -6.91
CA TRP A 70 -2.18 -33.14 -5.56
C TRP A 70 -1.60 -34.47 -5.07
N ASP A 71 -1.58 -35.48 -5.94
CA ASP A 71 -1.18 -36.83 -5.57
C ASP A 71 0.36 -36.99 -5.49
N VAL A 72 1.13 -36.02 -6.03
CA VAL A 72 2.60 -35.99 -6.04
C VAL A 72 3.15 -35.08 -4.92
N ILE A 73 2.31 -34.21 -4.34
CA ILE A 73 2.72 -33.34 -3.23
C ILE A 73 3.11 -34.18 -2.02
N ASP A 74 4.21 -33.80 -1.38
CA ASP A 74 4.66 -34.41 -0.13
C ASP A 74 3.55 -34.43 0.94
N PRO A 75 3.35 -35.56 1.65
CA PRO A 75 2.29 -35.68 2.64
C PRO A 75 2.31 -34.59 3.72
N ALA A 76 3.49 -34.13 4.16
CA ALA A 76 3.58 -33.07 5.16
C ALA A 76 3.14 -31.71 4.59
N ALA A 77 3.53 -31.40 3.36
CA ALA A 77 3.07 -30.19 2.65
C ALA A 77 1.56 -30.24 2.41
N ARG A 78 1.01 -31.42 2.07
CA ARG A 78 -0.43 -31.60 1.90
C ARG A 78 -1.22 -31.36 3.20
N LEU A 79 -0.71 -31.79 4.34
CA LEU A 79 -1.31 -31.50 5.64
C LEU A 79 -1.35 -29.99 5.95
N GLN A 80 -0.30 -29.26 5.59
CA GLN A 80 -0.28 -27.80 5.72
C GLN A 80 -1.32 -27.12 4.82
N LEU A 81 -1.46 -27.58 3.57
CA LEU A 81 -2.48 -27.09 2.63
C LEU A 81 -3.91 -27.36 3.16
N MET A 82 -4.13 -28.52 3.78
CA MET A 82 -5.40 -28.87 4.40
C MET A 82 -5.69 -28.04 5.65
N ALA A 83 -4.67 -27.66 6.41
CA ALA A 83 -4.83 -26.86 7.61
C ALA A 83 -5.23 -25.39 7.31
N ASP A 84 -4.71 -24.80 6.23
CA ASP A 84 -5.04 -23.43 5.84
C ASP A 84 -5.14 -23.27 4.30
N PRO A 85 -6.17 -23.83 3.67
CA PRO A 85 -6.37 -23.71 2.24
C PRO A 85 -6.65 -22.27 1.80
N THR A 86 -7.25 -21.46 2.66
CA THR A 86 -7.53 -20.05 2.39
C THR A 86 -6.25 -19.24 2.19
N SER A 87 -5.27 -19.43 3.09
CA SER A 87 -3.97 -18.75 2.97
C SER A 87 -3.22 -19.20 1.71
N GLN A 88 -3.37 -20.44 1.29
CA GLN A 88 -2.79 -20.90 0.02
C GLN A 88 -3.43 -20.22 -1.18
N ILE A 89 -4.76 -20.13 -1.21
CA ILE A 89 -5.50 -19.47 -2.29
C ILE A 89 -5.14 -17.99 -2.38
N LEU A 90 -5.26 -17.27 -1.27
CA LEU A 90 -4.98 -15.83 -1.23
C LEU A 90 -3.51 -15.51 -1.43
N GLY A 91 -2.62 -16.29 -0.80
CA GLY A 91 -1.17 -16.09 -0.85
C GLY A 91 -0.58 -16.22 -2.25
N SER A 92 -1.17 -17.05 -3.09
CA SER A 92 -0.70 -17.31 -4.45
C SER A 92 -0.59 -16.05 -5.32
N GLY A 93 -1.62 -15.19 -5.32
CA GLY A 93 -1.63 -13.94 -6.07
C GLY A 93 -1.14 -12.72 -5.28
N PHE A 94 -1.19 -12.81 -3.96
CA PHE A 94 -0.92 -11.72 -3.01
C PHE A 94 0.48 -11.09 -3.17
N GLN A 95 1.50 -11.89 -3.46
CA GLN A 95 2.87 -11.41 -3.65
C GLN A 95 2.97 -10.35 -4.75
N PHE A 96 2.21 -10.50 -5.83
CA PHE A 96 2.19 -9.51 -6.92
C PHE A 96 1.51 -8.22 -6.49
N SER A 97 0.39 -8.32 -5.78
CA SER A 97 -0.30 -7.15 -5.21
C SER A 97 0.61 -6.39 -4.24
N GLN A 98 1.32 -7.10 -3.38
CA GLN A 98 2.25 -6.54 -2.40
C GLN A 98 3.38 -5.76 -3.07
N LEU A 99 4.05 -6.35 -4.08
CA LEU A 99 5.15 -5.70 -4.78
C LEU A 99 4.66 -4.51 -5.61
N ALA A 100 3.55 -4.65 -6.32
CA ALA A 100 3.00 -3.58 -7.13
C ALA A 100 2.59 -2.36 -6.28
N ILE A 101 1.96 -2.58 -5.12
CA ILE A 101 1.59 -1.50 -4.20
C ILE A 101 2.81 -0.83 -3.56
N CYS A 102 3.86 -1.60 -3.24
CA CYS A 102 5.13 -1.02 -2.79
C CYS A 102 5.70 -0.04 -3.83
N VAL A 103 5.76 -0.46 -5.08
CA VAL A 103 6.26 0.38 -6.18
C VAL A 103 5.37 1.60 -6.38
N LEU A 104 4.05 1.42 -6.46
CA LEU A 104 3.11 2.52 -6.67
C LEU A 104 3.13 3.53 -5.52
N GLY A 105 3.16 3.07 -4.26
CA GLY A 105 3.25 3.94 -3.09
C GLY A 105 4.52 4.80 -3.08
N VAL A 106 5.66 4.20 -3.43
CA VAL A 106 6.91 4.95 -3.61
C VAL A 106 6.77 5.97 -4.74
N LEU A 107 6.26 5.57 -5.92
CA LEU A 107 6.13 6.44 -7.09
C LEU A 107 5.19 7.63 -6.86
N VAL A 108 4.12 7.45 -6.10
CA VAL A 108 3.18 8.53 -5.74
C VAL A 108 3.89 9.66 -5.01
N MET A 109 4.92 9.36 -4.21
CA MET A 109 5.69 10.40 -3.51
C MET A 109 6.91 10.85 -4.30
N THR A 110 7.73 9.90 -4.78
CA THR A 110 8.99 10.24 -5.47
C THR A 110 8.75 10.88 -6.83
N GLY A 111 7.61 10.63 -7.47
CA GLY A 111 7.19 11.30 -8.71
C GLY A 111 7.01 12.80 -8.54
N GLU A 112 6.54 13.27 -7.38
CA GLU A 112 6.44 14.70 -7.08
C GLU A 112 7.82 15.35 -6.84
N TYR A 113 8.77 14.61 -6.27
CA TYR A 113 10.15 15.09 -6.13
C TYR A 113 10.83 15.20 -7.49
N SER A 114 10.71 14.19 -8.34
CA SER A 114 11.38 14.14 -9.65
C SER A 114 10.83 15.17 -10.65
N SER A 115 9.51 15.45 -10.59
CA SER A 115 8.86 16.46 -11.46
C SER A 115 8.95 17.89 -10.91
N GLY A 116 9.44 18.08 -9.68
CA GLY A 116 9.46 19.38 -9.00
C GLY A 116 8.07 19.90 -8.58
N THR A 117 7.00 19.13 -8.82
CA THR A 117 5.63 19.51 -8.44
C THR A 117 5.43 19.60 -6.93
N ILE A 118 6.32 18.99 -6.15
CA ILE A 118 6.30 19.09 -4.69
C ILE A 118 6.41 20.54 -4.22
N ARG A 119 7.25 21.39 -4.89
CA ARG A 119 7.39 22.80 -4.56
C ARG A 119 6.10 23.59 -4.80
N ALA A 120 5.44 23.34 -5.93
CA ALA A 120 4.16 23.97 -6.23
C ALA A 120 3.07 23.54 -5.23
N SER A 121 3.04 22.26 -4.85
CA SER A 121 2.11 21.74 -3.84
C SER A 121 2.35 22.35 -2.46
N LEU A 122 3.62 22.55 -2.06
CA LEU A 122 4.00 23.14 -0.78
C LEU A 122 3.74 24.66 -0.73
N LEU A 123 3.80 25.36 -1.87
CA LEU A 123 3.44 26.78 -1.97
C LEU A 123 1.92 26.98 -1.90
N ALA A 124 1.14 26.05 -2.47
CA ALA A 124 -0.31 26.10 -2.44
C ALA A 124 -0.92 25.74 -1.06
N VAL A 125 -0.20 24.94 -0.27
CA VAL A 125 -0.65 24.48 1.03
C VAL A 125 0.47 24.72 2.06
N PRO A 126 0.32 25.72 2.95
CA PRO A 126 1.33 26.06 3.97
C PRO A 126 1.67 24.89 4.90
N GLY A 127 0.72 23.97 5.12
CA GLY A 127 0.89 22.80 5.97
C GLY A 127 1.40 21.57 5.19
N ARG A 128 2.67 21.19 5.39
CA ARG A 128 3.26 19.97 4.78
C ARG A 128 2.59 18.68 5.30
N THR A 129 2.22 18.66 6.58
CA THR A 129 1.57 17.51 7.24
C THR A 129 0.19 17.17 6.66
N PRO A 130 -0.78 18.13 6.50
CA PRO A 130 -2.08 17.84 5.90
C PRO A 130 -1.98 17.27 4.48
N MET A 131 -1.01 17.72 3.69
CA MET A 131 -0.76 17.20 2.33
C MET A 131 -0.34 15.73 2.38
N LEU A 132 0.63 15.38 3.23
CA LEU A 132 1.10 14.00 3.37
C LEU A 132 0.00 13.07 3.88
N VAL A 133 -0.81 13.54 4.85
CA VAL A 133 -1.95 12.79 5.39
C VAL A 133 -3.03 12.58 4.34
N ALA A 134 -3.41 13.62 3.60
CA ALA A 134 -4.41 13.52 2.53
C ALA A 134 -3.97 12.54 1.44
N LYS A 135 -2.72 12.61 1.00
CA LYS A 135 -2.11 11.68 0.05
C LYS A 135 -2.16 10.25 0.55
N SER A 136 -1.77 10.02 1.80
CA SER A 136 -1.77 8.69 2.42
C SER A 136 -3.17 8.10 2.53
N ILE A 137 -4.17 8.90 2.92
CA ILE A 137 -5.57 8.46 3.01
C ILE A 137 -6.10 8.08 1.63
N VAL A 138 -5.93 8.95 0.63
CA VAL A 138 -6.43 8.69 -0.72
C VAL A 138 -5.79 7.43 -1.31
N PHE A 139 -4.47 7.28 -1.13
CA PHE A 139 -3.77 6.09 -1.62
C PHE A 139 -4.17 4.82 -0.86
N ALA A 140 -4.33 4.88 0.46
CA ALA A 140 -4.77 3.75 1.27
C ALA A 140 -6.16 3.25 0.87
N VAL A 141 -7.12 4.16 0.67
CA VAL A 141 -8.47 3.81 0.21
C VAL A 141 -8.43 3.18 -1.19
N LEU A 142 -7.65 3.76 -2.11
CA LEU A 142 -7.48 3.20 -3.45
C LEU A 142 -6.86 1.81 -3.40
N ALA A 143 -5.78 1.64 -2.64
CA ALA A 143 -5.08 0.38 -2.48
C ALA A 143 -5.99 -0.70 -1.85
N PHE A 144 -6.77 -0.33 -0.83
CA PHE A 144 -7.77 -1.19 -0.23
C PHE A 144 -8.80 -1.68 -1.26
N VAL A 145 -9.45 -0.76 -1.96
CA VAL A 145 -10.49 -1.10 -2.94
C VAL A 145 -9.94 -1.99 -4.05
N VAL A 146 -8.77 -1.66 -4.60
CA VAL A 146 -8.14 -2.45 -5.67
C VAL A 146 -7.74 -3.84 -5.18
N ALA A 147 -7.21 -3.93 -3.96
CA ALA A 147 -6.86 -5.21 -3.36
C ALA A 147 -8.09 -6.09 -3.11
N GLU A 148 -9.22 -5.53 -2.65
CA GLU A 148 -10.46 -6.27 -2.48
C GLU A 148 -11.06 -6.73 -3.83
N VAL A 149 -11.02 -5.87 -4.86
CA VAL A 149 -11.42 -6.23 -6.23
C VAL A 149 -10.57 -7.37 -6.79
N ALA A 150 -9.34 -7.54 -6.32
CA ALA A 150 -8.50 -8.69 -6.67
C ALA A 150 -8.76 -9.90 -5.74
N ALA A 151 -8.85 -9.68 -4.42
CA ALA A 151 -8.91 -10.74 -3.41
C ALA A 151 -10.21 -11.56 -3.47
N PHE A 152 -11.37 -10.90 -3.58
CA PHE A 152 -12.65 -11.61 -3.65
C PHE A 152 -12.75 -12.55 -4.87
N PRO A 153 -12.51 -12.08 -6.11
CA PRO A 153 -12.51 -12.99 -7.27
C PRO A 153 -11.44 -14.07 -7.16
N SER A 154 -10.25 -13.74 -6.66
CA SER A 154 -9.19 -14.73 -6.43
C SER A 154 -9.64 -15.84 -5.48
N PHE A 155 -10.28 -15.46 -4.37
CA PHE A 155 -10.82 -16.43 -3.43
C PHE A 155 -11.86 -17.35 -4.09
N PHE A 156 -12.85 -16.80 -4.80
CA PHE A 156 -13.89 -17.61 -5.43
C PHE A 156 -13.35 -18.50 -6.55
N VAL A 157 -12.45 -18.00 -7.38
CA VAL A 157 -11.80 -18.79 -8.43
C VAL A 157 -10.95 -19.91 -7.81
N GLY A 158 -10.13 -19.57 -6.80
CA GLY A 158 -9.29 -20.54 -6.11
C GLY A 158 -10.11 -21.62 -5.39
N SER A 159 -11.14 -21.23 -4.64
CA SER A 159 -12.02 -22.19 -3.94
C SER A 159 -12.77 -23.12 -4.90
N ALA A 160 -13.20 -22.62 -6.06
CA ALA A 160 -13.83 -23.42 -7.09
C ALA A 160 -12.86 -24.47 -7.68
N ILE A 161 -11.60 -24.11 -7.91
CA ILE A 161 -10.57 -25.04 -8.39
C ILE A 161 -10.25 -26.10 -7.32
N PHE A 162 -10.11 -25.68 -6.06
CA PHE A 162 -9.83 -26.60 -4.94
C PHE A 162 -11.02 -27.50 -4.56
N HIS A 163 -12.25 -27.19 -5.02
CA HIS A 163 -13.45 -27.89 -4.63
C HIS A 163 -13.40 -29.41 -4.83
N SER A 164 -12.64 -29.90 -5.79
CA SER A 164 -12.43 -31.34 -6.03
C SER A 164 -11.59 -32.03 -4.95
N ARG A 165 -10.83 -31.28 -4.16
CA ARG A 165 -9.90 -31.82 -3.14
C ARG A 165 -10.18 -31.28 -1.73
N LEU A 166 -10.60 -30.00 -1.64
CA LEU A 166 -10.87 -29.30 -0.37
C LEU A 166 -12.08 -28.38 -0.57
N SER A 167 -13.01 -28.41 0.37
CA SER A 167 -14.13 -27.47 0.38
C SER A 167 -13.80 -26.28 1.27
N VAL A 168 -13.78 -25.08 0.74
CA VAL A 168 -13.57 -23.83 1.47
C VAL A 168 -14.71 -22.89 1.15
N SER A 169 -15.40 -22.41 2.18
CA SER A 169 -16.48 -21.44 2.07
C SER A 169 -16.10 -20.09 2.63
N ILE A 170 -16.61 -19.01 2.05
CA ILE A 170 -16.46 -17.66 2.60
C ILE A 170 -17.07 -17.51 3.99
N THR A 171 -18.01 -18.41 4.35
CA THR A 171 -18.67 -18.46 5.65
C THR A 171 -17.89 -19.22 6.71
N ASP A 172 -16.83 -19.92 6.33
CA ASP A 172 -15.99 -20.64 7.28
C ASP A 172 -15.31 -19.69 8.26
N PRO A 173 -15.06 -20.12 9.50
CA PRO A 173 -14.49 -19.27 10.54
C PRO A 173 -13.16 -18.64 10.09
N GLY A 174 -13.10 -17.31 10.09
CA GLY A 174 -11.90 -16.54 9.77
C GLY A 174 -11.65 -16.31 8.27
N VAL A 175 -12.37 -16.96 7.36
CA VAL A 175 -12.16 -16.79 5.90
C VAL A 175 -12.51 -15.39 5.45
N LEU A 176 -13.69 -14.88 5.80
CA LEU A 176 -14.07 -13.48 5.43
C LEU A 176 -13.08 -12.46 6.00
N ARG A 177 -12.62 -12.66 7.25
CA ARG A 177 -11.56 -11.81 7.83
C ARG A 177 -10.28 -11.89 7.01
N ALA A 178 -9.87 -13.08 6.56
CA ALA A 178 -8.66 -13.26 5.79
C ALA A 178 -8.75 -12.54 4.44
N VAL A 179 -9.88 -12.64 3.73
CA VAL A 179 -10.11 -11.96 2.45
C VAL A 179 -10.05 -10.44 2.64
N ILE A 180 -10.85 -9.87 3.58
CA ILE A 180 -10.81 -8.43 3.88
C ILE A 180 -9.42 -8.03 4.42
N GLY A 181 -8.76 -8.92 5.14
CA GLY A 181 -7.42 -8.74 5.65
C GLY A 181 -6.37 -8.47 4.57
N VAL A 182 -6.55 -9.05 3.37
CA VAL A 182 -5.69 -8.75 2.21
C VAL A 182 -5.76 -7.26 1.87
N GLY A 183 -6.95 -6.70 1.73
CA GLY A 183 -7.13 -5.29 1.43
C GLY A 183 -6.59 -4.38 2.53
N LEU A 184 -6.85 -4.70 3.79
CA LEU A 184 -6.34 -3.94 4.94
C LEU A 184 -4.81 -3.93 4.97
N TYR A 185 -4.18 -5.09 4.79
CA TYR A 185 -2.73 -5.20 4.74
C TYR A 185 -2.13 -4.38 3.58
N ILE A 186 -2.68 -4.52 2.37
CA ILE A 186 -2.22 -3.81 1.16
C ILE A 186 -2.39 -2.30 1.32
N ALA A 187 -3.47 -1.83 1.95
CA ALA A 187 -3.69 -0.41 2.24
C ALA A 187 -2.60 0.15 3.17
N VAL A 188 -2.33 -0.54 4.28
CA VAL A 188 -1.29 -0.11 5.25
C VAL A 188 0.10 -0.20 4.63
N LEU A 189 0.38 -1.24 3.82
CA LEU A 189 1.64 -1.38 3.09
C LEU A 189 1.84 -0.22 2.08
N GLY A 190 0.79 0.23 1.44
CA GLY A 190 0.82 1.39 0.55
C GLY A 190 1.22 2.68 1.29
N VAL A 191 0.67 2.90 2.49
CA VAL A 191 1.06 4.03 3.34
C VAL A 191 2.51 3.90 3.81
N PHE A 192 2.93 2.69 4.18
CA PHE A 192 4.32 2.40 4.53
C PHE A 192 5.27 2.73 3.37
N ALA A 193 4.89 2.37 2.14
CA ALA A 193 5.65 2.66 0.93
C ALA A 193 5.75 4.18 0.64
N ILE A 194 4.67 4.95 0.86
CA ILE A 194 4.68 6.41 0.78
C ILE A 194 5.69 6.99 1.79
N ALA A 195 5.69 6.49 3.02
CA ALA A 195 6.64 6.95 4.05
C ALA A 195 8.10 6.69 3.63
N VAL A 196 8.40 5.49 3.11
CA VAL A 196 9.74 5.17 2.57
C VAL A 196 10.10 6.11 1.42
N GLY A 197 9.19 6.34 0.46
CA GLY A 197 9.40 7.28 -0.64
C GLY A 197 9.68 8.71 -0.18
N THR A 198 8.98 9.16 0.88
CA THR A 198 9.17 10.48 1.49
C THR A 198 10.56 10.62 2.12
N LEU A 199 11.06 9.57 2.77
CA LEU A 199 12.35 9.57 3.45
C LEU A 199 13.53 9.51 2.49
N VAL A 200 13.45 8.62 1.50
CA VAL A 200 14.55 8.33 0.57
C VAL A 200 14.64 9.39 -0.54
N ARG A 201 13.52 9.97 -0.98
CA ARG A 201 13.42 11.01 -2.02
C ARG A 201 14.01 10.63 -3.38
N HIS A 202 14.49 9.43 -3.54
CA HIS A 202 15.05 8.89 -4.78
C HIS A 202 14.32 7.61 -5.17
N THR A 203 13.72 7.60 -6.35
CA THR A 203 12.79 6.56 -6.79
C THR A 203 13.43 5.16 -6.79
N ALA A 204 14.58 5.00 -7.44
CA ALA A 204 15.22 3.69 -7.52
C ALA A 204 15.64 3.18 -6.13
N GLY A 205 16.24 4.04 -5.31
CA GLY A 205 16.66 3.69 -3.94
C GLY A 205 15.48 3.30 -3.04
N ALA A 206 14.37 4.03 -3.14
CA ALA A 206 13.18 3.73 -2.33
C ALA A 206 12.52 2.41 -2.76
N ILE A 207 12.40 2.15 -4.09
CA ILE A 207 11.85 0.90 -4.62
C ILE A 207 12.74 -0.27 -4.21
N THR A 208 14.07 -0.18 -4.43
CA THR A 208 14.99 -1.24 -4.05
C THR A 208 14.97 -1.49 -2.54
N GLY A 209 14.94 -0.42 -1.74
CA GLY A 209 14.89 -0.52 -0.28
C GLY A 209 13.63 -1.23 0.22
N ILE A 210 12.44 -0.85 -0.26
CA ILE A 210 11.18 -1.46 0.20
C ILE A 210 11.03 -2.89 -0.32
N ILE A 211 11.43 -3.18 -1.56
CA ILE A 211 11.40 -4.55 -2.10
C ILE A 211 12.38 -5.43 -1.33
N GLY A 212 13.60 -4.95 -1.09
CA GLY A 212 14.57 -5.67 -0.27
C GLY A 212 14.08 -5.92 1.16
N PHE A 213 13.41 -4.92 1.76
CA PHE A 213 12.79 -5.08 3.08
C PHE A 213 11.72 -6.16 3.08
N VAL A 214 10.80 -6.12 2.10
CA VAL A 214 9.66 -7.03 2.03
C VAL A 214 10.07 -8.45 1.64
N LEU A 215 10.97 -8.62 0.65
CA LEU A 215 11.33 -9.93 0.11
C LEU A 215 12.53 -10.59 0.78
N VAL A 216 13.49 -9.78 1.25
CA VAL A 216 14.78 -10.33 1.72
C VAL A 216 14.85 -10.35 3.24
N LEU A 217 14.36 -9.30 3.90
CA LEU A 217 14.50 -9.22 5.36
C LEU A 217 13.72 -10.31 6.09
N SER A 218 12.51 -10.65 5.61
CA SER A 218 11.68 -11.67 6.23
C SER A 218 12.35 -13.07 6.22
N PRO A 219 12.76 -13.64 5.07
CA PRO A 219 13.47 -14.91 5.07
C PRO A 219 14.78 -14.89 5.85
N LEU A 220 15.50 -13.75 5.87
CA LEU A 220 16.75 -13.63 6.64
C LEU A 220 16.52 -13.83 8.15
N THR A 221 15.40 -13.36 8.68
CA THR A 221 15.11 -13.53 10.11
C THR A 221 14.83 -14.97 10.49
N LEU A 222 14.39 -15.83 9.57
CA LEU A 222 14.24 -17.28 9.80
C LEU A 222 15.58 -17.99 10.02
N LEU A 223 16.68 -17.40 9.57
CA LEU A 223 18.04 -17.93 9.79
C LEU A 223 18.57 -17.63 11.20
N LEU A 224 17.91 -16.75 11.95
CA LEU A 224 18.31 -16.41 13.30
C LEU A 224 17.90 -17.54 14.27
N PRO A 225 18.86 -18.10 15.04
CA PRO A 225 18.58 -19.23 15.93
C PRO A 225 17.82 -18.80 17.19
N GLY A 226 17.07 -19.73 17.76
CA GLY A 226 16.47 -19.62 19.08
C GLY A 226 15.25 -18.70 19.18
N THR A 227 14.83 -18.43 20.40
CA THR A 227 13.62 -17.65 20.72
C THR A 227 13.73 -16.19 20.27
N ILE A 228 14.94 -15.63 20.25
CA ILE A 228 15.18 -14.23 19.81
C ILE A 228 14.86 -14.09 18.32
N GLY A 229 15.32 -15.04 17.48
CA GLY A 229 15.02 -15.04 16.06
C GLY A 229 13.50 -15.14 15.81
N ALA A 230 12.82 -16.03 16.51
CA ALA A 230 11.37 -16.18 16.42
C ALA A 230 10.61 -14.88 16.79
N HIS A 231 11.03 -14.19 17.84
CA HIS A 231 10.43 -12.91 18.22
C HIS A 231 10.68 -11.82 17.17
N ILE A 232 11.92 -11.67 16.70
CA ILE A 232 12.26 -10.69 15.65
C ILE A 232 11.41 -10.95 14.41
N HIS A 233 11.31 -12.20 13.94
CA HIS A 233 10.49 -12.58 12.81
C HIS A 233 9.01 -12.23 13.01
N ALA A 234 8.44 -12.62 14.16
CA ALA A 234 7.04 -12.39 14.46
C ALA A 234 6.63 -10.91 14.52
N TYR A 235 7.55 -10.01 14.95
CA TYR A 235 7.29 -8.58 15.08
C TYR A 235 7.78 -7.75 13.88
N LEU A 236 8.30 -8.38 12.82
CA LEU A 236 8.58 -7.69 11.56
C LEU A 236 7.28 -7.14 10.97
N PRO A 237 7.28 -5.89 10.46
CA PRO A 237 6.06 -5.24 9.95
C PRO A 237 5.29 -6.11 8.95
N THR A 238 5.98 -6.67 7.97
CA THR A 238 5.37 -7.50 6.92
C THR A 238 4.83 -8.81 7.44
N GLU A 239 5.60 -9.52 8.28
CA GLU A 239 5.19 -10.81 8.85
C GLU A 239 4.02 -10.64 9.82
N ALA A 240 4.14 -9.68 10.74
CA ALA A 240 3.06 -9.37 11.67
C ALA A 240 1.78 -8.95 10.92
N GLY A 241 1.91 -8.09 9.90
CA GLY A 241 0.78 -7.61 9.12
C GLY A 241 0.07 -8.70 8.32
N GLN A 242 0.82 -9.64 7.75
CA GLN A 242 0.26 -10.76 6.97
C GLN A 242 -0.58 -11.72 7.81
N LEU A 243 -0.43 -11.76 9.12
CA LEU A 243 -1.23 -12.64 10.00
C LEU A 243 -2.74 -12.40 9.86
N ILE A 244 -3.18 -11.20 9.46
CA ILE A 244 -4.61 -10.91 9.24
C ILE A 244 -5.20 -11.72 8.10
N THR A 245 -4.39 -12.16 7.15
CA THR A 245 -4.80 -12.92 5.96
C THR A 245 -4.79 -14.45 6.19
N THR A 246 -4.31 -14.94 7.32
CA THR A 246 -4.22 -16.37 7.63
C THR A 246 -5.45 -16.84 8.41
N THR A 247 -5.99 -18.03 8.09
CA THR A 247 -7.12 -18.61 8.83
C THR A 247 -6.65 -19.56 9.92
N PHE A 248 -5.60 -20.31 9.67
CA PHE A 248 -5.04 -21.22 10.65
C PHE A 248 -4.16 -20.50 11.68
N GLN A 249 -4.41 -20.76 12.96
CA GLN A 249 -3.61 -20.26 14.07
C GLN A 249 -2.91 -21.43 14.75
N SER A 250 -1.57 -21.52 14.57
CA SER A 250 -0.79 -22.47 15.37
C SER A 250 -0.82 -22.06 16.85
N PRO A 251 -0.94 -23.00 17.80
CA PRO A 251 -0.89 -22.71 19.24
C PRO A 251 0.40 -22.00 19.68
N ASP A 252 1.50 -22.21 18.96
CA ASP A 252 2.82 -21.66 19.28
C ASP A 252 3.04 -20.23 18.69
N ARG A 253 2.05 -19.68 18.00
CA ARG A 253 2.18 -18.31 17.44
C ARG A 253 2.16 -17.25 18.53
N LEU A 254 3.13 -16.34 18.47
CA LEU A 254 3.29 -15.23 19.41
C LEU A 254 2.20 -14.16 19.25
N LEU A 255 1.65 -14.00 18.05
CA LEU A 255 0.68 -12.96 17.73
C LEU A 255 -0.54 -13.55 17.04
N GLY A 256 -1.72 -13.11 17.44
CA GLY A 256 -2.96 -13.34 16.70
C GLY A 256 -3.11 -12.40 15.48
N PRO A 257 -4.08 -12.67 14.58
CA PRO A 257 -4.26 -11.90 13.35
C PRO A 257 -4.42 -10.39 13.56
N TRP A 258 -5.27 -9.98 14.47
CA TRP A 258 -5.50 -8.56 14.78
C TRP A 258 -4.34 -7.92 15.54
N GLN A 259 -3.67 -8.69 16.41
CA GLN A 259 -2.48 -8.21 17.13
C GLN A 259 -1.34 -7.95 16.16
N GLY A 260 -1.09 -8.88 15.24
CA GLY A 260 -0.07 -8.70 14.20
C GLY A 260 -0.37 -7.52 13.29
N PHE A 261 -1.61 -7.38 12.84
CA PHE A 261 -2.03 -6.22 12.06
C PHE A 261 -1.83 -4.90 12.83
N GLY A 262 -2.15 -4.89 14.14
CA GLY A 262 -1.88 -3.75 15.03
C GLY A 262 -0.39 -3.39 15.10
N VAL A 263 0.50 -4.38 15.21
CA VAL A 263 1.96 -4.17 15.18
C VAL A 263 2.38 -3.52 13.87
N PHE A 264 1.85 -3.97 12.73
CA PHE A 264 2.14 -3.37 11.42
C PHE A 264 1.65 -1.92 11.33
N CYS A 265 0.45 -1.62 11.84
CA CYS A 265 -0.06 -0.26 11.90
C CYS A 265 0.86 0.65 12.75
N VAL A 266 1.34 0.17 13.90
CA VAL A 266 2.28 0.93 14.76
C VAL A 266 3.58 1.24 14.02
N TRP A 267 4.18 0.26 13.32
CA TRP A 267 5.36 0.46 12.49
C TRP A 267 5.13 1.52 11.40
N THR A 268 3.98 1.42 10.73
CA THR A 268 3.61 2.37 9.66
C THR A 268 3.42 3.77 10.20
N ILE A 269 2.73 3.93 11.33
CA ILE A 269 2.56 5.23 11.99
C ILE A 269 3.91 5.80 12.43
N ALA A 270 4.76 5.01 13.05
CA ALA A 270 6.09 5.44 13.45
C ALA A 270 6.91 5.94 12.25
N LEU A 271 6.90 5.18 11.15
CA LEU A 271 7.61 5.56 9.93
C LEU A 271 7.02 6.83 9.30
N MET A 272 5.69 6.99 9.30
CA MET A 272 5.00 8.20 8.82
C MET A 272 5.35 9.43 9.67
N VAL A 273 5.47 9.29 10.98
CA VAL A 273 5.90 10.38 11.86
C VAL A 273 7.33 10.82 11.51
N VAL A 274 8.25 9.87 11.33
CA VAL A 274 9.63 10.15 10.90
C VAL A 274 9.66 10.78 9.50
N ALA A 275 8.85 10.28 8.58
CA ALA A 275 8.71 10.83 7.23
C ALA A 275 8.18 12.27 7.24
N ASN A 276 7.16 12.54 8.06
CA ASN A 276 6.61 13.88 8.23
C ASN A 276 7.65 14.84 8.86
N TYR A 277 8.37 14.39 9.88
CA TYR A 277 9.46 15.17 10.47
C TYR A 277 10.53 15.51 9.42
N ALA A 278 10.96 14.54 8.64
CA ALA A 278 11.94 14.75 7.57
C ALA A 278 11.41 15.68 6.46
N LEU A 279 10.10 15.62 6.14
CA LEU A 279 9.46 16.50 5.17
C LEU A 279 9.40 17.95 5.66
N THR A 280 9.19 18.17 6.96
CA THR A 280 9.08 19.51 7.55
C THR A 280 10.41 20.19 7.80
N HIS A 281 11.47 19.44 8.14
CA HIS A 281 12.77 19.97 8.55
C HIS A 281 13.87 19.91 7.47
N ARG A 282 13.66 19.13 6.39
CA ARG A 282 14.59 19.13 5.27
C ARG A 282 14.04 20.01 4.16
N ASP A 283 14.88 20.89 3.61
CA ASP A 283 14.52 21.70 2.44
C ASP A 283 14.19 20.81 1.25
N ALA A 284 13.14 21.21 0.51
CA ALA A 284 12.64 20.51 -0.66
C ALA A 284 13.32 21.00 -1.94
#